data_f2b1de4ab52b4628ae437a07ea3440c7
#
_entry.id   f2b1de4ab52b4628ae437a07ea3440c7
#
_cell.length_a   1.000
_cell.length_b   1.000
_cell.length_c   1.000
_cell.angle_alpha   90.00
_cell.angle_beta   90.00
_cell.angle_gamma   90.00
#
_symmetry.space_group_name_H-M   'P 1'
#
loop_
_entity.id
_entity.type
_entity.pdbx_description
1 polymer ?
#
loop_
_entity_poly.entity_id
_entity_poly.type
_entity_poly.pdbx_seq_one_letter_code
_entity_poly.pdbx_strand_id
1 'polypeptide(L)'
;MSFRTLVLSYFLIVLSVGCSSMKRSDTARTAREQLLISNAVDQSLGKCDFAAFQGTKVYVEEKYLESVDKAYILGSIRHRLMLNGANISAKPEEADAVVEVRSGGVGTDNADSYIGIPEIVLPGMLTLPEVRMWQRSRQSALAKIGIVAYDAKSHDMLGAGGVSASLASDTNMFFLGLGPIQSGTAREELTRTTGREVGQPNQQLPSMVAFREKAGRSSTDRVQMTGGER
;
A
#
# COMPACT_ATOMS: atom_id res chain seq x y z
N MET A 1 39.73 7.27 41.66
CA MET A 1 38.50 7.90 41.15
C MET A 1 37.39 7.59 42.12
N SER A 2 36.75 8.59 42.72
CA SER A 2 35.73 8.33 43.74
C SER A 2 34.45 7.78 43.07
N PHE A 3 33.72 6.91 43.74
CA PHE A 3 32.45 6.35 43.27
C PHE A 3 31.47 7.43 42.80
N ARG A 4 31.51 8.63 43.42
CA ARG A 4 30.72 9.78 43.07
C ARG A 4 31.06 10.33 41.67
N THR A 5 32.33 10.34 41.24
CA THR A 5 32.74 10.80 39.90
C THR A 5 32.34 9.81 38.83
N LEU A 6 32.31 8.51 39.13
CA LEU A 6 31.84 7.48 38.22
C LEU A 6 30.33 7.57 37.97
N VAL A 7 29.56 7.77 39.04
CA VAL A 7 28.10 7.93 38.95
C VAL A 7 27.73 9.23 38.18
N LEU A 8 28.44 10.33 38.44
CA LEU A 8 28.20 11.60 37.76
C LEU A 8 28.56 11.51 36.28
N SER A 9 29.65 10.83 35.92
CA SER A 9 30.05 10.58 34.54
C SER A 9 29.05 9.70 33.78
N TYR A 10 28.53 8.65 34.42
CA TYR A 10 27.52 7.79 33.85
C TYR A 10 26.18 8.53 33.61
N PHE A 11 25.79 9.39 34.57
CA PHE A 11 24.58 10.23 34.43
C PHE A 11 24.72 11.25 33.31
N LEU A 12 25.91 11.83 33.10
CA LEU A 12 26.18 12.76 32.01
C LEU A 12 26.13 12.08 30.63
N ILE A 13 26.58 10.83 30.52
CA ILE A 13 26.53 10.03 29.28
C ILE A 13 25.09 9.66 28.93
N VAL A 14 24.24 9.36 29.91
CA VAL A 14 22.82 9.05 29.69
C VAL A 14 22.03 10.25 29.21
N LEU A 15 22.40 11.48 29.64
CA LEU A 15 21.77 12.73 29.20
C LEU A 15 22.14 13.15 27.77
N SER A 16 23.18 12.57 27.18
CA SER A 16 23.64 12.93 25.81
C SER A 16 22.97 12.07 24.71
N VAL A 17 21.98 11.23 25.01
CA VAL A 17 21.18 10.50 24.02
C VAL A 17 20.20 11.48 23.36
N GLY A 18 20.69 12.11 22.29
CA GLY A 18 19.94 13.13 21.55
C GLY A 18 18.71 12.59 20.85
N CYS A 19 17.65 13.39 20.83
CA CYS A 19 16.45 13.15 20.03
C CYS A 19 16.80 13.14 18.55
N SER A 20 16.63 12.02 17.87
CA SER A 20 16.68 11.94 16.42
C SER A 20 15.35 12.45 15.86
N SER A 21 15.34 13.63 15.26
CA SER A 21 14.21 14.12 14.48
C SER A 21 14.32 13.58 13.06
N MET A 22 13.37 12.77 12.65
CA MET A 22 13.27 12.25 11.29
C MET A 22 12.70 13.34 10.38
N LYS A 23 13.49 13.88 9.44
CA LYS A 23 12.98 14.77 8.39
C LYS A 23 12.05 13.96 7.46
N ARG A 24 10.80 14.40 7.36
CA ARG A 24 9.88 13.90 6.34
C ARG A 24 10.14 14.63 5.03
N SER A 25 10.06 13.92 3.90
CA SER A 25 10.16 14.55 2.58
C SER A 25 8.94 15.44 2.32
N ASP A 26 9.14 16.59 1.66
CA ASP A 26 8.09 17.56 1.34
C ASP A 26 7.25 17.19 0.11
N THR A 27 6.99 15.91 -0.13
CA THR A 27 6.05 15.46 -1.15
C THR A 27 4.62 15.62 -0.63
N ALA A 28 3.66 15.91 -1.51
CA ALA A 28 2.24 16.08 -1.17
C ALA A 28 1.67 14.86 -0.39
N ARG A 29 2.26 13.68 -0.57
CA ARG A 29 2.04 12.45 0.21
C ARG A 29 3.37 11.77 0.50
N THR A 30 3.55 11.29 1.70
CA THR A 30 4.74 10.53 2.07
C THR A 30 4.73 9.16 1.39
N ALA A 31 5.92 8.59 1.14
CA ALA A 31 6.04 7.23 0.60
C ALA A 31 5.34 6.19 1.51
N ARG A 32 5.30 6.42 2.81
CA ARG A 32 4.58 5.60 3.78
C ARG A 32 3.07 5.64 3.57
N GLU A 33 2.49 6.81 3.34
CA GLU A 33 1.06 6.94 3.03
C GLU A 33 0.70 6.23 1.73
N GLN A 34 1.51 6.39 0.70
CA GLN A 34 1.32 5.70 -0.58
C GLN A 34 1.39 4.18 -0.41
N LEU A 35 2.36 3.68 0.36
CA LEU A 35 2.49 2.25 0.66
C LEU A 35 1.29 1.71 1.45
N LEU A 36 0.80 2.44 2.45
CA LEU A 36 -0.36 2.05 3.22
C LEU A 36 -1.62 1.99 2.36
N ILE A 37 -1.84 2.97 1.51
CA ILE A 37 -3.01 3.00 0.61
C ILE A 37 -2.94 1.86 -0.39
N SER A 38 -1.79 1.66 -1.06
CA SER A 38 -1.63 0.56 -2.02
C SER A 38 -1.81 -0.80 -1.36
N ASN A 39 -1.27 -1.00 -0.17
CA ASN A 39 -1.47 -2.22 0.62
C ASN A 39 -2.96 -2.45 0.95
N ALA A 40 -3.69 -1.42 1.41
CA ALA A 40 -5.11 -1.52 1.68
C ALA A 40 -5.93 -1.85 0.42
N VAL A 41 -5.58 -1.24 -0.72
CA VAL A 41 -6.18 -1.53 -2.03
C VAL A 41 -5.93 -2.98 -2.44
N ASP A 42 -4.69 -3.43 -2.36
CA ASP A 42 -4.33 -4.80 -2.76
C ASP A 42 -4.97 -5.86 -1.89
N GLN A 43 -5.04 -5.64 -0.59
CA GLN A 43 -5.77 -6.50 0.33
C GLN A 43 -7.29 -6.49 0.06
N SER A 44 -7.87 -5.34 -0.28
CA SER A 44 -9.28 -5.23 -0.64
C SER A 44 -9.57 -6.00 -1.93
N LEU A 45 -8.78 -5.78 -2.99
CA LEU A 45 -8.92 -6.47 -4.27
C LEU A 45 -8.58 -7.97 -4.18
N GLY A 46 -7.73 -8.37 -3.23
CA GLY A 46 -7.42 -9.77 -2.97
C GLY A 46 -8.62 -10.60 -2.48
N LYS A 47 -9.68 -9.96 -2.02
CA LYS A 47 -10.95 -10.60 -1.62
C LYS A 47 -11.93 -10.73 -2.79
N CYS A 48 -11.62 -10.18 -3.97
CA CYS A 48 -12.45 -10.23 -5.15
C CYS A 48 -12.02 -11.40 -6.04
N ASP A 49 -12.97 -12.25 -6.40
CA ASP A 49 -12.74 -13.34 -7.35
C ASP A 49 -13.04 -12.88 -8.78
N PHE A 50 -12.03 -12.93 -9.64
CA PHE A 50 -12.14 -12.57 -11.05
C PHE A 50 -12.10 -13.79 -11.99
N ALA A 51 -12.14 -15.02 -11.46
CA ALA A 51 -12.05 -16.24 -12.26
C ALA A 51 -13.20 -16.39 -13.28
N ALA A 52 -14.38 -15.83 -12.97
CA ALA A 52 -15.54 -15.84 -13.86
C ALA A 52 -15.30 -15.10 -15.19
N PHE A 53 -14.28 -14.24 -15.28
CA PHE A 53 -13.95 -13.47 -16.49
C PHE A 53 -12.92 -14.15 -17.40
N GLN A 54 -12.54 -15.41 -17.11
CA GLN A 54 -11.59 -16.13 -17.93
C GLN A 54 -12.08 -16.23 -19.39
N GLY A 55 -11.24 -15.82 -20.34
CA GLY A 55 -11.55 -15.81 -21.79
C GLY A 55 -12.51 -14.70 -22.23
N THR A 56 -13.09 -13.94 -21.29
CA THR A 56 -14.06 -12.89 -21.57
C THR A 56 -13.34 -11.57 -21.90
N LYS A 57 -13.91 -10.80 -22.84
CA LYS A 57 -13.43 -9.46 -23.17
C LYS A 57 -14.12 -8.44 -22.25
N VAL A 58 -13.34 -7.84 -21.35
CA VAL A 58 -13.84 -7.00 -20.25
C VAL A 58 -13.47 -5.55 -20.44
N TYR A 59 -14.46 -4.66 -20.34
CA TYR A 59 -14.24 -3.23 -20.18
C TYR A 59 -14.35 -2.85 -18.71
N VAL A 60 -13.42 -2.05 -18.20
CA VAL A 60 -13.44 -1.55 -16.83
C VAL A 60 -13.96 -0.12 -16.83
N GLU A 61 -15.18 0.06 -16.33
CA GLU A 61 -15.83 1.36 -16.18
C GLU A 61 -15.33 2.06 -14.92
N GLU A 62 -14.78 3.25 -15.07
CA GLU A 62 -14.12 4.01 -14.02
C GLU A 62 -14.88 5.26 -13.56
N LYS A 63 -16.06 5.52 -14.15
CA LYS A 63 -16.83 6.76 -13.95
C LYS A 63 -17.14 7.06 -12.48
N TYR A 64 -17.38 6.02 -11.68
CA TYR A 64 -17.78 6.14 -10.28
C TYR A 64 -16.60 5.94 -9.31
N LEU A 65 -15.39 5.88 -9.83
CA LEU A 65 -14.18 5.76 -9.04
C LEU A 65 -13.58 7.15 -8.78
N GLU A 66 -13.96 7.74 -7.66
CA GLU A 66 -13.43 9.02 -7.20
C GLU A 66 -12.40 8.80 -6.08
N SER A 67 -11.12 8.81 -6.42
CA SER A 67 -10.01 8.69 -5.47
C SER A 67 -8.76 9.31 -6.07
N VAL A 68 -7.91 9.87 -5.22
CA VAL A 68 -6.58 10.35 -5.64
C VAL A 68 -5.75 9.20 -6.21
N ASP A 69 -5.96 7.97 -5.71
CA ASP A 69 -5.24 6.76 -6.13
C ASP A 69 -5.97 5.97 -7.23
N LYS A 70 -6.90 6.61 -7.95
CA LYS A 70 -7.70 6.04 -9.04
C LYS A 70 -6.86 5.23 -10.02
N ALA A 71 -5.72 5.79 -10.46
CA ALA A 71 -4.85 5.13 -11.44
C ALA A 71 -4.28 3.80 -10.91
N TYR A 72 -3.89 3.76 -9.64
CA TYR A 72 -3.39 2.54 -9.01
C TYR A 72 -4.48 1.48 -8.89
N ILE A 73 -5.67 1.87 -8.43
CA ILE A 73 -6.83 0.97 -8.27
C ILE A 73 -7.19 0.33 -9.62
N LEU A 74 -7.31 1.15 -10.67
CA LEU A 74 -7.63 0.66 -12.02
C LEU A 74 -6.56 -0.26 -12.57
N GLY A 75 -5.27 0.12 -12.40
CA GLY A 75 -4.14 -0.71 -12.82
C GLY A 75 -4.16 -2.07 -12.12
N SER A 76 -4.41 -2.09 -10.82
CA SER A 76 -4.48 -3.32 -10.01
C SER A 76 -5.66 -4.21 -10.41
N ILE A 77 -6.83 -3.64 -10.71
CA ILE A 77 -8.00 -4.40 -11.18
C ILE A 77 -7.73 -5.01 -12.56
N ARG A 78 -7.24 -4.21 -13.52
CA ARG A 78 -6.89 -4.69 -14.86
C ARG A 78 -5.86 -5.81 -14.81
N HIS A 79 -4.83 -5.66 -13.97
CA HIS A 79 -3.81 -6.69 -13.77
C HIS A 79 -4.43 -8.00 -13.24
N ARG A 80 -5.31 -7.93 -12.23
CA ARG A 80 -5.97 -9.13 -11.67
C ARG A 80 -6.91 -9.79 -12.67
N LEU A 81 -7.66 -9.03 -13.48
CA LEU A 81 -8.46 -9.55 -14.58
C LEU A 81 -7.58 -10.31 -15.59
N MET A 82 -6.46 -9.72 -16.03
CA MET A 82 -5.52 -10.38 -16.95
C MET A 82 -4.87 -11.63 -16.36
N LEU A 83 -4.53 -11.63 -15.06
CA LEU A 83 -4.00 -12.80 -14.37
C LEU A 83 -5.02 -13.97 -14.38
N ASN A 84 -6.32 -13.66 -14.31
CA ASN A 84 -7.39 -14.64 -14.40
C ASN A 84 -7.80 -14.98 -15.85
N GLY A 85 -7.03 -14.50 -16.85
CA GLY A 85 -7.25 -14.86 -18.26
C GLY A 85 -8.28 -14.02 -18.99
N ALA A 86 -8.73 -12.87 -18.42
CA ALA A 86 -9.58 -11.92 -19.11
C ALA A 86 -8.79 -11.11 -20.14
N ASN A 87 -9.48 -10.65 -21.19
CA ASN A 87 -8.94 -9.74 -22.21
C ASN A 87 -9.48 -8.32 -21.97
N ILE A 88 -8.62 -7.33 -21.77
CA ILE A 88 -9.06 -5.97 -21.50
C ILE A 88 -9.47 -5.28 -22.81
N SER A 89 -10.70 -4.77 -22.85
CA SER A 89 -11.21 -3.92 -23.92
C SER A 89 -10.90 -2.45 -23.65
N ALA A 90 -10.63 -1.71 -24.72
CA ALA A 90 -10.45 -0.26 -24.66
C ALA A 90 -11.79 0.51 -24.69
N LYS A 91 -12.84 -0.14 -25.22
CA LYS A 91 -14.17 0.47 -25.41
C LYS A 91 -15.26 -0.46 -24.90
N PRO A 92 -16.35 0.08 -24.30
CA PRO A 92 -17.45 -0.73 -23.81
C PRO A 92 -18.19 -1.49 -24.95
N GLU A 93 -18.29 -0.89 -26.16
CA GLU A 93 -18.99 -1.48 -27.29
C GLU A 93 -18.31 -2.76 -27.84
N GLU A 94 -17.02 -2.89 -27.56
CA GLU A 94 -16.22 -4.04 -27.99
C GLU A 94 -16.09 -5.12 -26.92
N ALA A 95 -16.65 -4.90 -25.74
CA ALA A 95 -16.57 -5.80 -24.62
C ALA A 95 -17.73 -6.80 -24.59
N ASP A 96 -17.50 -7.96 -23.98
CA ASP A 96 -18.53 -8.93 -23.65
C ASP A 96 -19.13 -8.64 -22.27
N ALA A 97 -18.30 -8.12 -21.35
CA ALA A 97 -18.72 -7.75 -20.01
C ALA A 97 -18.15 -6.37 -19.62
N VAL A 98 -18.90 -5.65 -18.79
CA VAL A 98 -18.48 -4.39 -18.17
C VAL A 98 -18.30 -4.63 -16.68
N VAL A 99 -17.14 -4.26 -16.16
CA VAL A 99 -16.85 -4.25 -14.72
C VAL A 99 -16.86 -2.79 -14.26
N GLU A 100 -17.89 -2.43 -13.54
CA GLU A 100 -18.04 -1.11 -12.94
C GLU A 100 -17.39 -1.07 -11.57
N VAL A 101 -16.55 -0.06 -11.36
CA VAL A 101 -15.80 0.12 -10.11
C VAL A 101 -16.18 1.43 -9.46
N ARG A 102 -16.43 1.39 -8.14
CA ARG A 102 -16.72 2.56 -7.33
C ARG A 102 -15.89 2.60 -6.06
N SER A 103 -15.45 3.77 -5.64
CA SER A 103 -14.81 3.99 -4.35
C SER A 103 -15.84 4.32 -3.27
N GLY A 104 -15.76 3.66 -2.12
CA GLY A 104 -16.55 3.96 -0.93
C GLY A 104 -15.77 4.73 0.14
N GLY A 105 -14.47 4.93 -0.11
CA GLY A 105 -13.52 5.64 0.75
C GLY A 105 -12.13 5.03 0.59
N VAL A 106 -11.17 5.85 0.16
CA VAL A 106 -9.76 5.47 0.05
C VAL A 106 -8.94 6.63 0.61
N GLY A 107 -8.24 6.39 1.72
CA GLY A 107 -7.49 7.44 2.38
C GLY A 107 -6.74 6.97 3.61
N THR A 108 -6.07 7.90 4.29
CA THR A 108 -5.26 7.64 5.48
C THR A 108 -5.75 8.44 6.68
N ASP A 109 -5.67 7.81 7.86
CA ASP A 109 -5.90 8.41 9.16
C ASP A 109 -4.64 8.31 10.02
N ASN A 110 -4.37 9.35 10.80
CA ASN A 110 -3.27 9.41 11.76
C ASN A 110 -3.81 9.54 13.17
N ALA A 111 -3.27 8.75 14.08
CA ALA A 111 -3.58 8.80 15.50
C ALA A 111 -2.30 8.77 16.32
N ASP A 112 -2.06 9.84 17.08
CA ASP A 112 -0.95 9.94 18.01
C ASP A 112 -1.49 9.87 19.44
N SER A 113 -0.86 9.06 20.28
CA SER A 113 -1.19 8.91 21.70
C SER A 113 0.11 8.95 22.49
N TYR A 114 0.09 9.61 23.64
CA TYR A 114 1.24 9.58 24.55
C TYR A 114 0.79 9.55 26.01
N ILE A 115 1.69 9.05 26.85
CA ILE A 115 1.61 9.12 28.31
C ILE A 115 2.83 9.89 28.77
N GLY A 116 2.61 10.97 29.52
CA GLY A 116 3.69 11.85 29.95
C GLY A 116 3.18 13.07 30.71
N ILE A 117 4.06 14.04 30.84
CA ILE A 117 3.76 15.34 31.47
C ILE A 117 3.57 16.35 30.32
N PRO A 118 2.40 17.01 30.22
CA PRO A 118 2.19 18.03 29.21
C PRO A 118 3.07 19.24 29.46
N GLU A 119 3.27 20.07 28.45
CA GLU A 119 3.92 21.38 28.61
C GLU A 119 3.14 22.23 29.61
N ILE A 120 3.83 22.78 30.62
CA ILE A 120 3.24 23.63 31.66
C ILE A 120 3.95 25.00 31.62
N VAL A 121 3.18 26.02 31.28
CA VAL A 121 3.65 27.41 31.34
C VAL A 121 3.37 27.97 32.73
N LEU A 122 4.44 28.27 33.48
CA LEU A 122 4.35 28.86 34.80
C LEU A 122 4.37 30.39 34.70
N PRO A 123 3.66 31.09 35.60
CA PRO A 123 3.78 32.56 35.70
C PRO A 123 5.23 32.98 35.91
N GLY A 124 5.73 33.92 35.11
CA GLY A 124 7.11 34.42 35.22
C GLY A 124 8.06 33.91 34.17
N MET A 125 7.56 33.45 32.99
CA MET A 125 8.34 33.00 31.81
C MET A 125 9.09 31.65 31.95
N LEU A 126 8.79 30.84 32.95
CA LEU A 126 9.33 29.50 33.08
C LEU A 126 8.38 28.51 32.39
N THR A 127 8.80 27.88 31.34
CA THR A 127 8.07 26.81 30.67
C THR A 127 8.71 25.47 30.98
N LEU A 128 7.95 24.54 31.56
CA LEU A 128 8.36 23.14 31.68
C LEU A 128 8.04 22.45 30.37
N PRO A 129 9.06 21.89 29.68
CA PRO A 129 8.83 21.21 28.41
C PRO A 129 8.01 19.93 28.60
N GLU A 130 7.29 19.53 27.55
CA GLU A 130 6.58 18.28 27.50
C GLU A 130 7.54 17.09 27.64
N VAL A 131 7.22 16.14 28.51
CA VAL A 131 7.98 14.90 28.70
C VAL A 131 7.10 13.71 28.35
N ARG A 132 7.41 13.05 27.24
CA ARG A 132 6.71 11.86 26.76
C ARG A 132 7.43 10.60 27.24
N MET A 133 6.86 9.90 28.22
CA MET A 133 7.40 8.64 28.73
C MET A 133 7.09 7.47 27.80
N TRP A 134 5.89 7.46 27.22
CA TRP A 134 5.46 6.51 26.21
C TRP A 134 4.72 7.26 25.11
N GLN A 135 5.05 6.95 23.86
CA GLN A 135 4.39 7.53 22.69
C GLN A 135 4.08 6.43 21.69
N ARG A 136 2.90 6.47 21.11
CA ARG A 136 2.46 5.63 20.02
C ARG A 136 1.94 6.52 18.90
N SER A 137 2.57 6.41 17.71
CA SER A 137 2.11 7.03 16.48
C SER A 137 1.61 5.93 15.56
N ARG A 138 0.33 5.95 15.23
CA ARG A 138 -0.30 5.00 14.32
C ARG A 138 -0.80 5.75 13.10
N GLN A 139 -0.40 5.27 11.93
CA GLN A 139 -0.93 5.66 10.65
C GLN A 139 -1.68 4.47 10.04
N SER A 140 -2.89 4.69 9.56
CA SER A 140 -3.71 3.65 8.93
C SER A 140 -4.27 4.15 7.62
N ALA A 141 -4.45 3.23 6.66
CA ALA A 141 -5.13 3.49 5.40
C ALA A 141 -6.32 2.55 5.26
N LEU A 142 -7.46 3.11 4.88
CA LEU A 142 -8.66 2.37 4.53
C LEU A 142 -8.82 2.38 3.01
N ALA A 143 -9.15 1.21 2.43
CA ALA A 143 -9.64 1.11 1.07
C ALA A 143 -10.95 0.33 1.05
N LYS A 144 -12.04 1.00 0.65
CA LYS A 144 -13.37 0.40 0.42
C LYS A 144 -13.71 0.54 -1.05
N ILE A 145 -13.80 -0.59 -1.75
CA ILE A 145 -14.00 -0.67 -3.21
C ILE A 145 -15.24 -1.50 -3.48
N GLY A 146 -16.17 -0.96 -4.24
CA GLY A 146 -17.34 -1.66 -4.74
C GLY A 146 -17.12 -2.09 -6.18
N ILE A 147 -17.50 -3.33 -6.51
CA ILE A 147 -17.39 -3.88 -7.85
C ILE A 147 -18.71 -4.56 -8.20
N VAL A 148 -19.22 -4.25 -9.38
CA VAL A 148 -20.34 -4.93 -10.01
C VAL A 148 -19.97 -5.23 -11.46
N ALA A 149 -20.48 -6.33 -12.00
CA ALA A 149 -20.27 -6.68 -13.40
C ALA A 149 -21.61 -7.01 -14.07
N TYR A 150 -21.72 -6.67 -15.34
CA TYR A 150 -22.89 -6.96 -16.16
C TYR A 150 -22.48 -7.26 -17.62
N ASP A 151 -23.35 -7.99 -18.32
CA ASP A 151 -23.17 -8.25 -19.76
C ASP A 151 -23.27 -6.93 -20.55
N ALA A 152 -22.35 -6.71 -21.47
CA ALA A 152 -22.25 -5.43 -22.21
C ALA A 152 -23.43 -5.19 -23.16
N LYS A 153 -24.18 -6.25 -23.56
CA LYS A 153 -25.28 -6.15 -24.54
C LYS A 153 -26.65 -6.20 -23.86
N SER A 154 -26.86 -7.18 -22.99
CA SER A 154 -28.15 -7.35 -22.31
C SER A 154 -28.29 -6.47 -21.07
N HIS A 155 -27.16 -6.01 -20.50
CA HIS A 155 -27.08 -5.34 -19.21
C HIS A 155 -27.51 -6.20 -18.02
N ASP A 156 -27.57 -7.51 -18.21
CA ASP A 156 -27.85 -8.44 -17.12
C ASP A 156 -26.65 -8.52 -16.16
N MET A 157 -26.93 -8.57 -14.87
CA MET A 157 -25.91 -8.63 -13.84
C MET A 157 -25.16 -9.97 -13.87
N LEU A 158 -23.84 -9.94 -13.93
CA LEU A 158 -22.97 -11.10 -13.86
C LEU A 158 -22.56 -11.35 -12.40
N GLY A 159 -23.39 -12.08 -11.66
CA GLY A 159 -23.18 -12.32 -10.24
C GLY A 159 -23.66 -11.19 -9.34
N ALA A 160 -23.57 -11.39 -8.02
CA ALA A 160 -24.12 -10.45 -7.04
C ALA A 160 -23.33 -9.12 -6.92
N GLY A 161 -22.10 -9.09 -7.44
CA GLY A 161 -21.20 -7.98 -7.16
C GLY A 161 -20.87 -7.87 -5.67
N GLY A 162 -20.37 -6.75 -5.23
CA GLY A 162 -20.12 -6.55 -3.82
C GLY A 162 -19.25 -5.37 -3.47
N VAL A 163 -18.98 -5.23 -2.17
CA VAL A 163 -18.08 -4.22 -1.62
C VAL A 163 -17.02 -4.94 -0.80
N SER A 164 -15.78 -4.68 -1.11
CA SER A 164 -14.63 -5.13 -0.33
C SER A 164 -14.01 -3.95 0.43
N ALA A 165 -13.61 -4.18 1.67
CA ALA A 165 -12.89 -3.19 2.46
C ALA A 165 -11.69 -3.83 3.17
N SER A 166 -10.59 -3.08 3.26
CA SER A 166 -9.40 -3.49 4.00
C SER A 166 -8.74 -2.28 4.66
N LEU A 167 -8.07 -2.56 5.77
CA LEU A 167 -7.33 -1.60 6.57
C LEU A 167 -5.86 -2.01 6.61
N ALA A 168 -4.99 -1.14 6.13
CA ALA A 168 -3.54 -1.25 6.35
C ALA A 168 -3.12 -0.35 7.49
N SER A 169 -2.10 -0.74 8.25
CA SER A 169 -1.60 0.05 9.37
C SER A 169 -0.08 -0.01 9.49
N ASP A 170 0.47 1.08 10.02
CA ASP A 170 1.84 1.20 10.47
C ASP A 170 1.86 1.88 11.83
N THR A 171 2.55 1.30 12.78
CA THR A 171 2.59 1.76 14.17
C THR A 171 4.03 1.88 14.63
N ASN A 172 4.38 3.05 15.16
CA ASN A 172 5.64 3.33 15.80
C ASN A 172 5.39 3.56 17.30
N MET A 173 6.13 2.86 18.15
CA MET A 173 6.10 3.04 19.59
C MET A 173 7.46 3.49 20.10
N PHE A 174 7.44 4.43 21.02
CA PHE A 174 8.62 4.96 21.69
C PHE A 174 8.43 4.82 23.20
N PHE A 175 9.49 4.44 23.91
CA PHE A 175 9.51 4.38 25.36
C PHE A 175 10.69 5.20 25.88
N LEU A 176 10.42 6.23 26.69
CA LEU A 176 11.41 7.18 27.22
C LEU A 176 12.34 7.75 26.12
N GLY A 177 11.80 8.04 24.94
CA GLY A 177 12.56 8.52 23.78
C GLY A 177 13.34 7.42 23.02
N LEU A 178 13.34 6.19 23.49
CA LEU A 178 13.94 5.04 22.81
C LEU A 178 12.97 4.43 21.82
N GLY A 179 13.40 4.15 20.61
CA GLY A 179 12.59 3.57 19.55
C GLY A 179 12.97 4.11 18.17
N PRO A 180 12.15 3.93 17.13
CA PRO A 180 10.80 3.34 17.17
C PRO A 180 10.79 1.82 17.18
N ILE A 181 9.94 1.22 18.01
CA ILE A 181 9.51 -0.17 17.85
C ILE A 181 8.37 -0.14 16.83
N GLN A 182 8.62 -0.75 15.66
CA GLN A 182 7.72 -0.67 14.52
C GLN A 182 6.92 -1.95 14.34
N SER A 183 5.62 -1.81 14.04
CA SER A 183 4.71 -2.93 13.74
C SER A 183 3.63 -2.48 12.76
N GLY A 184 2.98 -3.43 12.07
CA GLY A 184 1.87 -3.14 11.17
C GLY A 184 1.94 -3.89 9.84
N THR A 185 0.82 -3.93 9.12
CA THR A 185 0.65 -4.68 7.87
C THR A 185 1.52 -4.17 6.72
N ALA A 186 1.80 -2.87 6.67
CA ALA A 186 2.69 -2.29 5.67
C ALA A 186 4.14 -2.82 5.80
N ARG A 187 4.60 -3.05 7.03
CA ARG A 187 5.91 -3.62 7.26
C ARG A 187 5.97 -5.10 6.90
N GLU A 188 4.90 -5.84 7.20
CA GLU A 188 4.79 -7.25 6.80
C GLU A 188 4.85 -7.41 5.28
N GLU A 189 4.18 -6.53 4.54
CA GLU A 189 4.22 -6.53 3.07
C GLU A 189 5.62 -6.21 2.54
N LEU A 190 6.28 -5.18 3.07
CA LEU A 190 7.67 -4.87 2.71
C LEU A 190 8.59 -6.07 2.98
N THR A 191 8.41 -6.76 4.10
CA THR A 191 9.20 -7.93 4.45
C THR A 191 8.96 -9.09 3.47
N ARG A 192 7.72 -9.27 3.01
CA ARG A 192 7.37 -10.29 1.99
C ARG A 192 7.94 -9.95 0.62
N THR A 193 7.80 -8.69 0.18
CA THR A 193 8.27 -8.27 -1.15
C THR A 193 9.78 -8.15 -1.25
N THR A 194 10.47 -7.90 -0.15
CA THR A 194 11.95 -7.82 -0.11
C THR A 194 12.64 -9.16 0.17
N GLY A 195 11.91 -10.28 0.18
CA GLY A 195 12.49 -11.63 0.18
C GLY A 195 12.67 -12.27 1.55
N ARG A 196 11.99 -11.80 2.58
CA ARG A 196 11.89 -12.53 3.86
C ARG A 196 10.57 -13.30 3.88
N GLU A 197 10.66 -14.62 3.75
CA GLU A 197 9.51 -15.52 3.74
C GLU A 197 8.68 -15.38 5.01
N VAL A 198 7.40 -15.03 4.85
CA VAL A 198 6.34 -15.37 5.81
C VAL A 198 5.15 -15.84 4.99
N GLY A 199 4.85 -17.14 5.11
CA GLY A 199 3.89 -17.84 4.29
C GLY A 199 2.46 -17.32 4.35
N GLN A 200 1.85 -17.29 3.20
CA GLN A 200 0.56 -17.86 2.76
C GLN A 200 0.15 -17.26 1.41
N PRO A 201 -0.29 -18.06 0.46
CA PRO A 201 -0.68 -17.60 -0.87
C PRO A 201 -2.16 -17.20 -0.84
N ASN A 202 -2.47 -15.93 -0.70
CA ASN A 202 -3.76 -15.38 -1.10
C ASN A 202 -3.50 -14.44 -2.26
N GLN A 203 -3.99 -14.78 -3.45
CA GLN A 203 -4.12 -13.98 -4.69
C GLN A 203 -3.35 -12.62 -4.73
N GLN A 204 -2.16 -12.59 -4.13
CA GLN A 204 -1.27 -11.47 -4.19
C GLN A 204 -0.61 -11.44 -5.56
N LEU A 205 -0.42 -10.25 -6.09
CA LEU A 205 0.38 -10.08 -7.30
C LEU A 205 1.77 -10.69 -7.06
N PRO A 206 2.37 -11.34 -8.07
CA PRO A 206 3.69 -11.93 -7.93
C PRO A 206 4.71 -10.89 -7.46
N SER A 207 5.52 -11.24 -6.48
CA SER A 207 6.63 -10.38 -6.02
C SER A 207 7.76 -10.29 -7.06
N MET A 208 7.83 -11.26 -7.97
CA MET A 208 8.74 -11.27 -9.11
C MET A 208 7.95 -10.94 -10.38
N VAL A 209 8.39 -9.89 -11.08
CA VAL A 209 7.79 -9.50 -12.36
C VAL A 209 8.46 -10.32 -13.47
N ALA A 210 7.70 -11.22 -14.08
CA ALA A 210 8.15 -12.01 -15.22
C ALA A 210 7.11 -11.90 -16.35
N PHE A 211 7.58 -11.76 -17.58
CA PHE A 211 6.73 -11.71 -18.76
C PHE A 211 6.92 -12.96 -19.58
N ARG A 212 5.83 -13.56 -20.06
CA ARG A 212 5.88 -14.66 -21.03
C ARG A 212 6.06 -14.08 -22.43
N GLU A 213 6.97 -14.65 -23.19
CA GLU A 213 7.11 -14.31 -24.60
C GLU A 213 5.81 -14.67 -25.34
N LYS A 214 5.31 -13.75 -26.20
CA LYS A 214 4.08 -13.99 -26.96
C LYS A 214 4.30 -15.19 -27.89
N ALA A 215 3.54 -16.26 -27.67
CA ALA A 215 3.55 -17.42 -28.55
C ALA A 215 3.21 -16.96 -29.97
N GLY A 216 4.20 -17.03 -30.89
CA GLY A 216 4.02 -16.63 -32.28
C GLY A 216 5.15 -15.83 -32.95
N ARG A 217 6.15 -15.36 -32.19
CA ARG A 217 7.40 -14.92 -32.82
C ARG A 217 8.33 -16.12 -32.97
N SER A 218 8.18 -16.82 -34.10
CA SER A 218 9.13 -17.86 -34.51
C SER A 218 10.52 -17.23 -34.58
N SER A 219 11.50 -17.93 -34.04
CA SER A 219 12.94 -17.61 -34.12
C SER A 219 13.50 -17.55 -35.57
N THR A 220 12.65 -17.79 -36.57
CA THR A 220 13.00 -17.80 -37.97
C THR A 220 13.20 -16.39 -38.57
N ASP A 221 12.63 -15.35 -37.97
CA ASP A 221 12.78 -13.97 -38.48
C ASP A 221 14.10 -13.29 -38.07
N ARG A 222 14.92 -13.92 -37.25
CA ARG A 222 16.19 -13.35 -36.79
C ARG A 222 17.38 -13.65 -37.73
N VAL A 223 17.22 -14.51 -38.73
CA VAL A 223 18.34 -15.00 -39.59
C VAL A 223 18.44 -14.27 -40.93
N GLN A 224 17.46 -13.42 -41.30
CA GLN A 224 17.46 -12.78 -42.63
C GLN A 224 18.03 -11.35 -42.69
N MET A 225 18.62 -10.82 -41.62
CA MET A 225 19.21 -9.47 -41.67
C MET A 225 20.75 -9.42 -41.62
N THR A 226 21.43 -10.55 -41.82
CA THR A 226 22.90 -10.56 -41.94
C THR A 226 23.31 -11.37 -43.15
N GLY A 227 23.09 -10.84 -44.34
CA GLY A 227 23.56 -11.49 -45.55
C GLY A 227 23.28 -10.67 -46.80
N GLY A 228 24.09 -9.64 -47.04
CA GLY A 228 24.00 -8.88 -48.28
C GLY A 228 24.87 -7.66 -48.32
N GLU A 229 26.17 -7.84 -48.29
CA GLU A 229 27.10 -6.89 -48.91
C GLU A 229 28.28 -7.63 -49.51
N ARG A 230 28.30 -7.55 -50.79
CA ARG A 230 29.52 -7.54 -51.59
C ARG A 230 29.46 -6.34 -52.54
#